data_f9525f0de09aca7370984255afdf55d4
#
_entry.id   f9525f0de09aca7370984255afdf55d4
#
_cell.length_a   1.000
_cell.length_b   1.000
_cell.length_c   1.000
_cell.angle_alpha   90.00
_cell.angle_beta   90.00
_cell.angle_gamma   90.00
#
_symmetry.space_group_name_H-M   'P 1'
#
loop_
_entity.id
_entity.type
_entity.pdbx_description
1 polymer ?
#
loop_
_entity_poly.entity_id
_entity_poly.type
_entity_poly.pdbx_seq_one_letter_code
_entity_poly.pdbx_strand_id
1 'polypeptide(L)'
;FRRVLFRSVLKDGKIVLEKYFGTFTKDSVWYWASAGKTLTAFLVGKAQEEGKLSIKDSTSKYLGKGWTSCSAEQEGKISNANQITMTTGLDDGGSDNHCTLPTCLQYKAAAGTRWAYHNAPYRLIHEVIGKAWGSTMQNFMNIQLTLKTGISGLWYDGVMYSKPRSMARFGLLMLNSGNWNGQKILSDQNFIQSMIIPSQELNKSYGLLWWLNGQSSFMLPGSQIVFNGTLIPNAPGNTWCAL
;
A
#
# COMPACT_ATOMS: atom_id res chain seq x y z
N PHE A 1 -14.34 -20.71 -0.77
CA PHE A 1 -13.05 -20.97 -0.10
C PHE A 1 -11.93 -20.71 -1.09
N ARG A 2 -11.14 -19.63 -0.92
CA ARG A 2 -9.91 -19.44 -1.69
C ARG A 2 -8.94 -20.57 -1.28
N ARG A 3 -8.47 -21.36 -2.24
CA ARG A 3 -7.44 -22.39 -1.97
C ARG A 3 -6.19 -21.71 -1.42
N VAL A 4 -5.74 -22.13 -0.25
CA VAL A 4 -4.43 -21.74 0.27
C VAL A 4 -3.38 -22.41 -0.61
N LEU A 5 -2.54 -21.62 -1.27
CA LEU A 5 -1.50 -22.11 -2.18
C LEU A 5 -0.18 -22.39 -1.46
N PHE A 6 0.11 -21.58 -0.44
CA PHE A 6 1.28 -21.77 0.41
C PHE A 6 1.04 -21.17 1.80
N ARG A 7 1.86 -21.57 2.75
CA ARG A 7 2.00 -20.97 4.07
C ARG A 7 3.48 -20.83 4.39
N SER A 8 3.90 -19.66 4.84
CA SER A 8 5.23 -19.41 5.38
C SER A 8 5.10 -18.70 6.72
N VAL A 9 5.77 -19.20 7.73
CA VAL A 9 5.84 -18.59 9.06
C VAL A 9 7.29 -18.32 9.38
N LEU A 10 7.57 -17.09 9.77
CA LEU A 10 8.89 -16.67 10.23
C LEU A 10 8.82 -16.39 11.74
N LYS A 11 9.84 -16.83 12.46
CA LYS A 11 10.08 -16.53 13.86
C LYS A 11 11.56 -16.21 14.04
N ASP A 12 11.86 -15.09 14.69
CA ASP A 12 13.23 -14.63 14.97
C ASP A 12 14.11 -14.62 13.70
N GLY A 13 13.55 -14.13 12.58
CA GLY A 13 14.22 -14.06 11.28
C GLY A 13 14.40 -15.38 10.53
N LYS A 14 13.92 -16.50 11.07
CA LYS A 14 14.05 -17.82 10.48
C LYS A 14 12.71 -18.35 9.99
N ILE A 15 12.70 -19.07 8.86
CA ILE A 15 11.52 -19.79 8.40
C ILE A 15 11.32 -21.01 9.30
N VAL A 16 10.25 -21.02 10.10
CA VAL A 16 9.91 -22.16 10.99
C VAL A 16 8.85 -23.07 10.38
N LEU A 17 8.09 -22.59 9.41
CA LEU A 17 7.15 -23.36 8.61
C LEU A 17 7.16 -22.86 7.17
N GLU A 18 7.29 -23.75 6.22
CA GLU A 18 7.10 -23.46 4.80
C GLU A 18 6.38 -24.65 4.16
N LYS A 19 5.17 -24.44 3.68
CA LYS A 19 4.33 -25.47 3.08
C LYS A 19 3.66 -24.97 1.82
N TYR A 20 3.66 -25.79 0.79
CA TYR A 20 3.04 -25.54 -0.51
C TYR A 20 1.96 -26.58 -0.76
N PHE A 21 0.90 -26.22 -1.49
CA PHE A 21 -0.26 -27.06 -1.71
C PHE A 21 -0.54 -27.24 -3.20
N GLY A 22 -1.01 -28.43 -3.55
CA GLY A 22 -1.24 -28.82 -4.95
C GLY A 22 0.05 -28.80 -5.76
N THR A 23 0.02 -28.15 -6.91
CA THR A 23 1.18 -27.99 -7.81
C THR A 23 2.03 -26.75 -7.49
N PHE A 24 1.67 -26.01 -6.43
CA PHE A 24 2.40 -24.80 -6.06
C PHE A 24 3.72 -25.14 -5.37
N THR A 25 4.80 -24.41 -5.68
CA THR A 25 6.15 -24.64 -5.14
C THR A 25 6.77 -23.34 -4.63
N LYS A 26 7.94 -23.41 -4.03
CA LYS A 26 8.74 -22.24 -3.62
C LYS A 26 9.10 -21.30 -4.78
N ASP A 27 9.09 -21.80 -6.01
CA ASP A 27 9.43 -21.08 -7.22
C ASP A 27 8.21 -20.59 -8.01
N SER A 28 7.02 -20.99 -7.60
CA SER A 28 5.78 -20.53 -8.21
C SER A 28 5.58 -19.03 -7.94
N VAL A 29 5.19 -18.29 -8.99
CA VAL A 29 4.86 -16.87 -8.88
C VAL A 29 3.36 -16.72 -8.67
N TRP A 30 2.98 -15.84 -7.77
CA TRP A 30 1.58 -15.54 -7.49
C TRP A 30 1.36 -14.05 -7.23
N TYR A 31 0.15 -13.58 -7.46
CA TYR A 31 -0.20 -12.20 -7.19
C TYR A 31 -0.43 -11.94 -5.70
N TRP A 32 -0.03 -10.76 -5.25
CA TRP A 32 -0.21 -10.34 -3.86
C TRP A 32 -1.63 -9.82 -3.58
N ALA A 33 -2.44 -9.60 -4.62
CA ALA A 33 -3.68 -8.87 -4.51
C ALA A 33 -3.45 -7.53 -3.77
N SER A 34 -4.32 -7.18 -2.84
CA SER A 34 -4.18 -5.92 -2.10
C SER A 34 -3.02 -5.90 -1.11
N ALA A 35 -2.44 -7.05 -0.74
CA ALA A 35 -1.24 -7.05 0.09
C ALA A 35 -0.07 -6.27 -0.53
N GLY A 36 0.00 -6.17 -1.87
CA GLY A 36 0.99 -5.36 -2.56
C GLY A 36 0.93 -3.86 -2.25
N LYS A 37 -0.22 -3.35 -1.77
CA LYS A 37 -0.38 -1.95 -1.38
C LYS A 37 0.59 -1.55 -0.26
N THR A 38 0.86 -2.45 0.67
CA THR A 38 1.79 -2.22 1.78
C THR A 38 3.23 -2.02 1.30
N LEU A 39 3.63 -2.77 0.25
CA LEU A 39 4.92 -2.56 -0.41
C LEU A 39 4.96 -1.21 -1.13
N THR A 40 3.86 -0.77 -1.73
CA THR A 40 3.76 0.58 -2.33
C THR A 40 3.96 1.65 -1.27
N ALA A 41 3.35 1.53 -0.07
CA ALA A 41 3.58 2.49 1.03
C ALA A 41 5.07 2.58 1.40
N PHE A 42 5.75 1.44 1.51
CA PHE A 42 7.19 1.40 1.77
C PHE A 42 8.00 2.13 0.68
N LEU A 43 7.65 1.90 -0.59
CA LEU A 43 8.32 2.56 -1.73
C LEU A 43 8.02 4.07 -1.79
N VAL A 44 6.82 4.53 -1.38
CA VAL A 44 6.53 5.96 -1.21
C VAL A 44 7.44 6.57 -0.14
N GLY A 45 7.59 5.91 1.02
CA GLY A 45 8.51 6.34 2.07
C GLY A 45 9.95 6.42 1.57
N LYS A 46 10.37 5.42 0.80
CA LYS A 46 11.72 5.41 0.22
C LYS A 46 11.92 6.54 -0.80
N ALA A 47 10.93 6.82 -1.64
CA ALA A 47 10.99 7.92 -2.59
C ALA A 47 11.00 9.29 -1.89
N GLN A 48 10.29 9.44 -0.77
CA GLN A 48 10.35 10.64 0.06
C GLN A 48 11.72 10.81 0.73
N GLU A 49 12.29 9.74 1.29
CA GLU A 49 13.64 9.76 1.88
C GLU A 49 14.70 10.17 0.85
N GLU A 50 14.58 9.71 -0.40
CA GLU A 50 15.46 10.10 -1.52
C GLU A 50 15.18 11.54 -2.04
N GLY A 51 14.28 12.29 -1.40
CA GLY A 51 13.92 13.65 -1.81
C GLY A 51 13.23 13.74 -3.16
N LYS A 52 12.67 12.63 -3.68
CA LYS A 52 12.04 12.59 -5.00
C LYS A 52 10.58 13.05 -4.98
N LEU A 53 9.88 12.76 -3.88
CA LEU A 53 8.50 13.22 -3.66
C LEU A 53 8.30 13.59 -2.20
N SER A 54 7.19 14.30 -1.93
CA SER A 54 6.64 14.43 -0.57
C SER A 54 5.21 13.90 -0.57
N ILE A 55 4.82 13.20 0.48
CA ILE A 55 3.42 12.81 0.65
C ILE A 55 2.49 14.01 0.81
N LYS A 56 3.02 15.18 1.20
CA LYS A 56 2.27 16.44 1.34
C LYS A 56 2.06 17.16 0.00
N ASP A 57 2.81 16.82 -1.03
CA ASP A 57 2.64 17.42 -2.36
C ASP A 57 1.28 17.06 -2.95
N SER A 58 0.70 17.99 -3.68
CA SER A 58 -0.43 17.68 -4.56
C SER A 58 -0.03 16.63 -5.58
N THR A 59 -0.90 15.65 -5.81
CA THR A 59 -0.72 14.62 -6.83
C THR A 59 -0.51 15.23 -8.22
N SER A 60 -1.19 16.35 -8.52
CA SER A 60 -1.04 17.09 -9.78
C SER A 60 0.38 17.60 -10.04
N LYS A 61 1.23 17.73 -9.02
CA LYS A 61 2.66 18.06 -9.19
C LYS A 61 3.39 17.02 -10.06
N TYR A 62 2.97 15.77 -9.97
CA TYR A 62 3.61 14.63 -10.67
C TYR A 62 2.83 14.18 -11.89
N LEU A 63 1.51 14.08 -11.79
CA LEU A 63 0.64 13.61 -12.87
C LEU A 63 0.26 14.72 -13.88
N GLY A 64 0.46 15.99 -13.52
CA GLY A 64 -0.08 17.11 -14.27
C GLY A 64 -1.52 17.44 -13.85
N LYS A 65 -2.13 18.40 -14.50
CA LYS A 65 -3.54 18.78 -14.30
C LYS A 65 -4.45 17.92 -15.16
N GLY A 66 -5.69 17.71 -14.70
CA GLY A 66 -6.71 16.98 -15.45
C GLY A 66 -6.58 15.45 -15.33
N TRP A 67 -5.90 14.95 -14.29
CA TRP A 67 -5.86 13.52 -14.00
C TRP A 67 -7.16 13.02 -13.35
N THR A 68 -8.05 13.94 -12.96
CA THR A 68 -9.43 13.69 -12.52
C THR A 68 -10.42 14.50 -13.32
N SER A 69 -11.72 14.25 -13.17
CA SER A 69 -12.80 15.13 -13.66
C SER A 69 -13.26 16.15 -12.63
N CYS A 70 -12.54 16.31 -11.54
CA CYS A 70 -12.78 17.35 -10.55
C CYS A 70 -12.44 18.74 -11.10
N SER A 71 -12.95 19.81 -10.46
CA SER A 71 -12.43 21.15 -10.73
C SER A 71 -10.94 21.24 -10.40
N ALA A 72 -10.22 22.17 -11.03
CA ALA A 72 -8.80 22.36 -10.79
C ALA A 72 -8.48 22.66 -9.31
N GLU A 73 -9.39 23.33 -8.60
CA GLU A 73 -9.25 23.59 -7.18
C GLU A 73 -9.39 22.31 -6.34
N GLN A 74 -10.39 21.48 -6.65
CA GLN A 74 -10.62 20.21 -5.95
C GLN A 74 -9.47 19.23 -6.21
N GLU A 75 -9.06 19.06 -7.47
CA GLU A 75 -7.95 18.21 -7.86
C GLU A 75 -6.64 18.64 -7.20
N GLY A 76 -6.36 19.95 -7.17
CA GLY A 76 -5.15 20.52 -6.58
C GLY A 76 -5.02 20.25 -5.06
N LYS A 77 -6.14 19.99 -4.37
CA LYS A 77 -6.17 19.64 -2.94
C LYS A 77 -5.91 18.17 -2.65
N ILE A 78 -5.93 17.29 -3.66
CA ILE A 78 -5.63 15.87 -3.48
C ILE A 78 -4.12 15.71 -3.42
N SER A 79 -3.62 15.31 -2.26
CA SER A 79 -2.20 15.03 -2.02
C SER A 79 -1.86 13.56 -2.20
N ASN A 80 -0.57 13.24 -2.32
CA ASN A 80 -0.08 11.85 -2.30
C ASN A 80 -0.44 11.16 -0.97
N ALA A 81 -0.50 11.90 0.15
CA ALA A 81 -0.98 11.37 1.42
C ALA A 81 -2.43 10.89 1.29
N ASN A 82 -3.32 11.65 0.65
CA ASN A 82 -4.70 11.22 0.47
C ASN A 82 -4.83 9.92 -0.33
N GLN A 83 -3.93 9.66 -1.29
CA GLN A 83 -3.92 8.39 -2.03
C GLN A 83 -3.54 7.21 -1.13
N ILE A 84 -2.49 7.35 -0.30
CA ILE A 84 -2.01 6.24 0.55
C ILE A 84 -2.78 6.08 1.86
N THR A 85 -3.61 7.06 2.24
CA THR A 85 -4.54 6.97 3.38
C THR A 85 -5.97 6.60 2.96
N MET A 86 -6.22 6.43 1.65
CA MET A 86 -7.56 6.18 1.09
C MET A 86 -8.56 7.29 1.37
N THR A 87 -8.12 8.56 1.32
CA THR A 87 -8.96 9.74 1.63
C THR A 87 -8.96 10.78 0.53
N THR A 88 -8.84 10.36 -0.74
CA THR A 88 -8.83 11.29 -1.89
C THR A 88 -10.13 12.08 -2.05
N GLY A 89 -11.25 11.56 -1.54
CA GLY A 89 -12.57 12.14 -1.73
C GLY A 89 -13.16 11.88 -3.12
N LEU A 90 -12.50 11.07 -3.95
CA LEU A 90 -13.03 10.64 -5.25
C LEU A 90 -14.12 9.57 -5.09
N ASP A 91 -15.03 9.51 -6.05
CA ASP A 91 -16.15 8.56 -6.03
C ASP A 91 -15.67 7.14 -6.34
N ASP A 92 -15.78 6.25 -5.36
CA ASP A 92 -15.46 4.83 -5.43
C ASP A 92 -16.66 3.95 -5.81
N GLY A 93 -17.83 4.56 -6.05
CA GLY A 93 -19.09 3.87 -6.37
C GLY A 93 -19.29 3.59 -7.85
N GLY A 94 -18.34 3.91 -8.72
CA GLY A 94 -18.39 3.59 -10.14
C GLY A 94 -18.38 2.09 -10.45
N SER A 95 -18.71 1.72 -11.68
CA SER A 95 -18.76 0.31 -12.14
C SER A 95 -17.40 -0.38 -12.08
N ASP A 96 -16.30 0.38 -12.15
CA ASP A 96 -14.93 -0.11 -12.06
C ASP A 96 -14.10 0.73 -11.08
N ASN A 97 -13.91 0.20 -9.89
CA ASN A 97 -13.09 0.80 -8.82
C ASN A 97 -11.59 0.87 -9.19
N HIS A 98 -11.17 0.26 -10.29
CA HIS A 98 -9.80 0.26 -10.80
C HIS A 98 -9.56 1.24 -11.95
N CYS A 99 -10.59 1.84 -12.52
CA CYS A 99 -10.50 2.74 -13.66
C CYS A 99 -9.74 4.02 -13.31
N THR A 100 -8.57 4.22 -13.92
CA THR A 100 -7.71 5.40 -13.70
C THR A 100 -7.93 6.53 -14.71
N LEU A 101 -8.88 6.38 -15.64
CA LEU A 101 -9.22 7.45 -16.56
C LEU A 101 -9.83 8.64 -15.81
N PRO A 102 -9.56 9.89 -16.20
CA PRO A 102 -10.12 11.07 -15.54
C PRO A 102 -11.65 11.02 -15.40
N THR A 103 -12.35 10.49 -16.40
CA THR A 103 -13.83 10.35 -16.40
C THR A 103 -14.36 9.43 -15.31
N CYS A 104 -13.54 8.49 -14.81
CA CYS A 104 -13.89 7.61 -13.71
C CYS A 104 -13.59 8.24 -12.33
N LEU A 105 -12.73 9.25 -12.29
CA LEU A 105 -12.23 9.86 -11.06
C LEU A 105 -13.00 11.15 -10.76
N GLN A 106 -14.26 10.96 -10.34
CA GLN A 106 -15.19 12.07 -10.10
C GLN A 106 -15.14 12.52 -8.63
N TYR A 107 -15.49 13.78 -8.40
CA TYR A 107 -15.60 14.35 -7.06
C TYR A 107 -16.78 13.74 -6.29
N LYS A 108 -16.52 13.35 -5.04
CA LYS A 108 -17.55 12.89 -4.08
C LYS A 108 -17.55 13.72 -2.80
N ALA A 109 -16.35 14.00 -2.28
CA ALA A 109 -16.15 14.72 -1.03
C ALA A 109 -14.82 15.49 -1.09
N ALA A 110 -14.62 16.44 -0.17
CA ALA A 110 -13.33 17.10 -0.05
C ALA A 110 -12.23 16.09 0.33
N ALA A 111 -11.02 16.26 -0.21
CA ALA A 111 -9.88 15.42 0.14
C ALA A 111 -9.64 15.46 1.67
N GLY A 112 -9.44 14.29 2.26
CA GLY A 112 -9.25 14.12 3.70
C GLY A 112 -10.56 13.95 4.52
N THR A 113 -11.74 14.14 3.93
CA THR A 113 -13.01 14.12 4.70
C THR A 113 -13.82 12.83 4.56
N ARG A 114 -13.43 11.94 3.67
CA ARG A 114 -14.09 10.65 3.43
C ARG A 114 -13.04 9.57 3.23
N TRP A 115 -13.14 8.47 4.00
CA TRP A 115 -12.35 7.28 3.75
C TRP A 115 -13.09 6.36 2.75
N ALA A 116 -12.40 5.91 1.72
CA ALA A 116 -12.94 4.96 0.77
C ALA A 116 -11.82 4.10 0.19
N TYR A 117 -11.95 2.78 0.28
CA TYR A 117 -10.98 1.84 -0.30
C TYR A 117 -11.07 1.86 -1.82
N HIS A 118 -10.40 2.85 -2.42
CA HIS A 118 -10.48 3.15 -3.85
C HIS A 118 -9.18 2.75 -4.55
N ASN A 119 -9.25 1.72 -5.42
CA ASN A 119 -8.07 1.17 -6.07
C ASN A 119 -7.48 2.08 -7.15
N ALA A 120 -8.29 2.87 -7.85
CA ALA A 120 -7.80 3.71 -8.94
C ALA A 120 -6.80 4.78 -8.46
N PRO A 121 -7.08 5.63 -7.45
CA PRO A 121 -6.07 6.56 -6.93
C PRO A 121 -4.83 5.85 -6.37
N TYR A 122 -5.00 4.70 -5.73
CA TYR A 122 -3.87 3.89 -5.29
C TYR A 122 -2.97 3.50 -6.46
N ARG A 123 -3.55 3.06 -7.59
CA ARG A 123 -2.76 2.68 -8.78
C ARG A 123 -1.99 3.86 -9.36
N LEU A 124 -2.56 5.05 -9.32
CA LEU A 124 -1.91 6.27 -9.80
C LEU A 124 -0.70 6.68 -8.96
N ILE A 125 -0.59 6.24 -7.68
CA ILE A 125 0.62 6.49 -6.88
C ILE A 125 1.85 5.79 -7.48
N HIS A 126 1.68 4.71 -8.26
CA HIS A 126 2.77 4.08 -8.99
C HIS A 126 3.32 5.01 -10.08
N GLU A 127 2.44 5.73 -10.77
CA GLU A 127 2.84 6.73 -11.77
C GLU A 127 3.52 7.93 -11.08
N VAL A 128 2.99 8.36 -9.93
CA VAL A 128 3.63 9.43 -9.11
C VAL A 128 5.06 9.05 -8.78
N ILE A 129 5.32 7.83 -8.26
CA ILE A 129 6.67 7.35 -7.97
C ILE A 129 7.52 7.34 -9.24
N GLY A 130 6.98 6.82 -10.33
CA GLY A 130 7.69 6.74 -11.62
C GLY A 130 8.09 8.12 -12.15
N LYS A 131 7.16 9.07 -12.16
CA LYS A 131 7.41 10.46 -12.58
C LYS A 131 8.41 11.16 -11.67
N ALA A 132 8.27 11.00 -10.35
CA ALA A 132 9.17 11.57 -9.37
C ALA A 132 10.60 11.03 -9.50
N TRP A 133 10.75 9.76 -9.84
CA TRP A 133 12.03 9.10 -10.05
C TRP A 133 12.64 9.37 -11.44
N GLY A 134 11.84 9.75 -12.42
CA GLY A 134 12.23 9.90 -13.83
C GLY A 134 12.31 8.57 -14.59
N SER A 135 11.59 7.52 -14.15
CA SER A 135 11.51 6.22 -14.80
C SER A 135 10.20 5.52 -14.40
N THR A 136 10.21 4.19 -14.25
CA THR A 136 9.06 3.43 -13.79
C THR A 136 9.17 3.09 -12.30
N MET A 137 8.04 2.87 -11.64
CA MET A 137 8.02 2.35 -10.28
C MET A 137 8.74 0.99 -10.18
N GLN A 138 8.65 0.14 -11.20
CA GLN A 138 9.38 -1.13 -11.26
C GLN A 138 10.90 -0.92 -11.19
N ASN A 139 11.43 0.01 -11.95
CA ASN A 139 12.87 0.35 -11.92
C ASN A 139 13.26 0.95 -10.57
N PHE A 140 12.42 1.82 -10.00
CA PHE A 140 12.64 2.34 -8.65
C PHE A 140 12.76 1.20 -7.62
N MET A 141 11.78 0.29 -7.61
CA MET A 141 11.79 -0.88 -6.72
C MET A 141 13.04 -1.73 -6.94
N ASN A 142 13.42 -2.00 -8.19
CA ASN A 142 14.59 -2.83 -8.48
C ASN A 142 15.87 -2.24 -7.88
N ILE A 143 16.08 -0.94 -8.05
CA ILE A 143 17.30 -0.26 -7.57
C ILE A 143 17.26 -0.07 -6.04
N GLN A 144 16.14 0.39 -5.50
CA GLN A 144 16.07 0.79 -4.11
C GLN A 144 15.79 -0.36 -3.12
N LEU A 145 15.19 -1.45 -3.62
CA LEU A 145 14.79 -2.57 -2.79
C LEU A 145 15.34 -3.91 -3.26
N THR A 146 15.08 -4.31 -4.51
CA THR A 146 15.38 -5.67 -4.98
C THR A 146 16.86 -6.00 -4.90
N LEU A 147 17.73 -5.14 -5.41
CA LEU A 147 19.19 -5.36 -5.40
C LEU A 147 19.77 -5.45 -4.00
N LYS A 148 19.12 -4.83 -3.00
CA LYS A 148 19.61 -4.77 -1.62
C LYS A 148 19.08 -5.91 -0.74
N THR A 149 17.90 -6.44 -1.05
CA THR A 149 17.16 -7.37 -0.16
C THR A 149 16.82 -8.71 -0.79
N GLY A 150 16.89 -8.79 -2.13
CA GLY A 150 16.35 -9.93 -2.88
C GLY A 150 14.82 -10.04 -2.86
N ILE A 151 14.10 -8.99 -2.38
CA ILE A 151 12.64 -8.87 -2.55
C ILE A 151 12.40 -8.51 -4.02
N SER A 152 11.99 -9.48 -4.80
CA SER A 152 11.83 -9.34 -6.25
C SER A 152 10.43 -9.72 -6.69
N GLY A 153 10.01 -9.18 -7.82
CA GLY A 153 8.76 -9.48 -8.47
C GLY A 153 8.45 -8.49 -9.59
N LEU A 154 7.26 -8.61 -10.14
CA LEU A 154 6.78 -7.79 -11.25
C LEU A 154 5.49 -7.08 -10.85
N TRP A 155 5.43 -5.78 -11.07
CA TRP A 155 4.20 -5.02 -11.01
C TRP A 155 3.47 -5.11 -12.34
N TYR A 156 2.25 -5.61 -12.29
CA TYR A 156 1.36 -5.64 -13.43
C TYR A 156 -0.02 -5.12 -13.01
N ASP A 157 -0.49 -4.11 -13.70
CA ASP A 157 -1.80 -3.48 -13.46
C ASP A 157 -2.06 -3.11 -11.99
N GLY A 158 -1.06 -2.52 -11.33
CA GLY A 158 -1.14 -2.12 -9.92
C GLY A 158 -1.05 -3.27 -8.92
N VAL A 159 -0.81 -4.50 -9.37
CA VAL A 159 -0.68 -5.70 -8.55
C VAL A 159 0.75 -6.24 -8.61
N MET A 160 1.29 -6.59 -7.45
CA MET A 160 2.60 -7.23 -7.34
C MET A 160 2.48 -8.73 -7.55
N TYR A 161 3.36 -9.30 -8.36
CA TYR A 161 3.52 -10.73 -8.58
C TYR A 161 4.91 -11.15 -8.11
N SER A 162 5.03 -12.14 -7.26
CA SER A 162 6.32 -12.63 -6.79
C SER A 162 6.27 -14.08 -6.33
N LYS A 163 7.45 -14.62 -6.01
CA LYS A 163 7.57 -15.88 -5.27
C LYS A 163 7.18 -15.68 -3.80
N PRO A 164 6.71 -16.72 -3.08
CA PRO A 164 6.32 -16.66 -1.66
C PRO A 164 7.38 -16.07 -0.74
N ARG A 165 8.63 -16.42 -0.96
CA ARG A 165 9.74 -15.90 -0.14
C ARG A 165 10.00 -14.41 -0.29
N SER A 166 9.58 -13.76 -1.38
CA SER A 166 9.60 -12.29 -1.49
C SER A 166 8.58 -11.65 -0.56
N MET A 167 7.37 -12.23 -0.43
CA MET A 167 6.39 -11.79 0.58
C MET A 167 6.95 -11.91 2.00
N ALA A 168 7.54 -13.09 2.31
CA ALA A 168 8.13 -13.34 3.63
C ALA A 168 9.28 -12.37 3.94
N ARG A 169 10.16 -12.08 2.96
CA ARG A 169 11.24 -11.10 3.11
C ARG A 169 10.71 -9.70 3.38
N PHE A 170 9.64 -9.30 2.69
CA PHE A 170 9.03 -7.99 2.92
C PHE A 170 8.44 -7.89 4.33
N GLY A 171 7.72 -8.92 4.78
CA GLY A 171 7.25 -8.98 6.17
C GLY A 171 8.39 -8.87 7.18
N LEU A 172 9.51 -9.58 6.94
CA LEU A 172 10.69 -9.51 7.79
C LEU A 172 11.36 -8.12 7.77
N LEU A 173 11.45 -7.48 6.60
CA LEU A 173 11.96 -6.11 6.47
C LEU A 173 11.14 -5.13 7.31
N MET A 174 9.80 -5.25 7.28
CA MET A 174 8.92 -4.41 8.08
C MET A 174 9.06 -4.68 9.58
N LEU A 175 9.13 -5.94 10.00
CA LEU A 175 9.38 -6.32 11.40
C LEU A 175 10.72 -5.80 11.93
N ASN A 176 11.71 -5.66 11.05
CA ASN A 176 13.02 -5.10 11.38
C ASN A 176 13.11 -3.57 11.13
N SER A 177 11.96 -2.88 11.10
CA SER A 177 11.90 -1.43 10.94
C SER A 177 12.73 -0.91 9.77
N GLY A 178 12.58 -1.54 8.60
CA GLY A 178 13.26 -1.17 7.37
C GLY A 178 14.75 -1.55 7.30
N ASN A 179 15.25 -2.33 8.28
CA ASN A 179 16.64 -2.80 8.29
C ASN A 179 16.75 -4.20 7.67
N TRP A 180 17.70 -4.38 6.78
CA TRP A 180 17.99 -5.65 6.13
C TRP A 180 19.49 -5.98 6.23
N ASN A 181 19.82 -7.01 6.97
CA ASN A 181 21.19 -7.49 7.15
C ASN A 181 22.17 -6.36 7.56
N GLY A 182 21.76 -5.52 8.52
CA GLY A 182 22.54 -4.38 9.00
C GLY A 182 22.46 -3.11 8.14
N GLN A 183 21.88 -3.19 6.94
CA GLN A 183 21.67 -2.05 6.05
C GLN A 183 20.27 -1.45 6.23
N LYS A 184 20.18 -0.15 6.48
CA LYS A 184 18.90 0.57 6.47
C LYS A 184 18.43 0.76 5.02
N ILE A 185 17.38 0.05 4.65
CA ILE A 185 16.75 0.19 3.33
C ILE A 185 15.84 1.42 3.31
N LEU A 186 15.09 1.64 4.37
CA LEU A 186 14.36 2.87 4.66
C LEU A 186 14.79 3.33 6.06
N SER A 187 15.43 4.50 6.15
CA SER A 187 16.01 5.03 7.39
C SER A 187 15.03 5.88 8.19
N ASP A 188 14.03 6.48 7.51
CA ASP A 188 13.02 7.31 8.16
C ASP A 188 12.09 6.47 9.05
N GLN A 189 12.47 6.37 10.32
CA GLN A 189 11.71 5.59 11.32
C GLN A 189 10.34 6.21 11.60
N ASN A 190 10.18 7.53 11.46
CA ASN A 190 8.89 8.19 11.64
C ASN A 190 7.93 7.77 10.52
N PHE A 191 8.43 7.69 9.28
CA PHE A 191 7.61 7.21 8.17
C PHE A 191 7.24 5.73 8.35
N ILE A 192 8.20 4.88 8.71
CA ILE A 192 7.93 3.44 8.98
C ILE A 192 6.85 3.31 10.06
N GLN A 193 6.97 4.04 11.15
CA GLN A 193 5.98 4.01 12.22
C GLN A 193 4.62 4.51 11.74
N SER A 194 4.58 5.57 10.93
CA SER A 194 3.31 6.11 10.39
C SER A 194 2.57 5.15 9.47
N MET A 195 3.26 4.18 8.86
CA MET A 195 2.58 3.15 8.06
C MET A 195 1.68 2.24 8.90
N ILE A 196 2.06 1.98 10.17
CA ILE A 196 1.45 0.97 11.03
C ILE A 196 0.75 1.54 12.27
N ILE A 197 0.38 2.81 12.22
CA ILE A 197 -0.53 3.48 13.16
C ILE A 197 -1.70 4.09 12.40
N PRO A 198 -2.82 4.46 13.07
CA PRO A 198 -3.94 5.13 12.41
C PRO A 198 -3.48 6.38 11.66
N SER A 199 -3.79 6.46 10.37
CA SER A 199 -3.38 7.59 9.52
C SER A 199 -4.38 8.74 9.51
N GLN A 200 -5.59 8.51 10.02
CA GLN A 200 -6.69 9.46 10.08
C GLN A 200 -7.80 8.91 11.01
N GLU A 201 -8.77 9.75 11.39
CA GLU A 201 -9.82 9.42 12.38
C GLU A 201 -11.05 8.73 11.77
N LEU A 202 -11.21 8.75 10.44
CA LEU A 202 -12.39 8.19 9.75
C LEU A 202 -12.43 6.66 9.82
N ASN A 203 -11.29 6.01 9.62
CA ASN A 203 -11.11 4.56 9.77
C ASN A 203 -9.85 4.29 10.60
N LYS A 204 -10.01 4.14 11.91
CA LYS A 204 -8.90 3.96 12.84
C LYS A 204 -8.08 2.69 12.57
N SER A 205 -8.68 1.70 11.94
CA SER A 205 -8.01 0.45 11.56
C SER A 205 -7.25 0.54 10.24
N TYR A 206 -6.88 1.77 9.78
CA TYR A 206 -6.13 1.95 8.55
C TYR A 206 -4.97 2.95 8.69
N GLY A 207 -3.76 2.45 8.41
CA GLY A 207 -2.53 3.23 8.34
C GLY A 207 -2.25 3.74 6.92
N LEU A 208 -0.97 3.78 6.53
CA LEU A 208 -0.59 4.07 5.15
C LEU A 208 -0.62 2.78 4.33
N LEU A 209 -1.78 2.44 3.77
CA LEU A 209 -2.05 1.20 3.02
C LEU A 209 -1.89 -0.10 3.84
N TRP A 210 -1.86 -0.01 5.16
CA TRP A 210 -1.84 -1.12 6.11
C TRP A 210 -3.15 -1.21 6.88
N TRP A 211 -3.62 -2.43 7.10
CA TRP A 211 -4.72 -2.70 8.02
C TRP A 211 -4.19 -2.91 9.43
N LEU A 212 -4.87 -2.30 10.41
CA LEU A 212 -4.46 -2.27 11.81
C LEU A 212 -5.50 -2.97 12.68
N ASN A 213 -5.04 -3.86 13.55
CA ASN A 213 -5.89 -4.47 14.57
C ASN A 213 -5.82 -3.68 15.89
N GLY A 214 -6.67 -4.04 16.85
CA GLY A 214 -6.68 -3.45 18.20
C GLY A 214 -7.20 -2.03 18.28
N GLN A 215 -7.74 -1.48 17.19
CA GLN A 215 -8.37 -0.17 17.19
C GLN A 215 -9.83 -0.25 17.69
N SER A 216 -10.39 0.87 18.13
CA SER A 216 -11.76 0.95 18.66
C SER A 216 -12.84 0.84 17.60
N SER A 217 -12.50 1.04 16.32
CA SER A 217 -13.43 0.97 15.19
C SER A 217 -12.72 0.68 13.88
N PHE A 218 -13.49 0.20 12.92
CA PHE A 218 -13.00 -0.06 11.55
C PHE A 218 -14.09 0.18 10.52
N MET A 219 -13.68 0.40 9.28
CA MET A 219 -14.55 0.40 8.10
C MET A 219 -14.07 -0.67 7.12
N LEU A 220 -14.98 -1.17 6.29
CA LEU A 220 -14.69 -2.18 5.27
C LEU A 220 -14.70 -1.56 3.87
N PRO A 221 -13.98 -2.15 2.89
CA PRO A 221 -14.07 -1.75 1.49
C PRO A 221 -15.52 -1.74 0.99
N GLY A 222 -15.87 -0.70 0.21
CA GLY A 222 -17.21 -0.54 -0.36
C GLY A 222 -18.29 -0.15 0.65
N SER A 223 -17.93 0.15 1.90
CA SER A 223 -18.88 0.54 2.95
C SER A 223 -18.48 1.88 3.58
N GLN A 224 -19.48 2.67 3.97
CA GLN A 224 -19.31 3.87 4.80
C GLN A 224 -19.75 3.61 6.25
N ILE A 225 -20.08 2.36 6.60
CA ILE A 225 -20.46 1.98 7.94
C ILE A 225 -19.20 1.87 8.81
N VAL A 226 -19.22 2.54 9.96
CA VAL A 226 -18.20 2.40 11.00
C VAL A 226 -18.65 1.29 11.95
N PHE A 227 -17.87 0.22 12.02
CA PHE A 227 -18.09 -0.88 12.94
C PHE A 227 -17.29 -0.64 14.23
N ASN A 228 -17.89 -0.87 15.37
CA ASN A 228 -17.20 -0.78 16.67
C ASN A 228 -16.41 -2.07 16.95
N GLY A 229 -15.26 -1.92 17.61
CA GLY A 229 -14.41 -3.02 18.02
C GLY A 229 -13.23 -3.25 17.09
N THR A 230 -12.51 -4.34 17.31
CA THR A 230 -11.28 -4.68 16.59
C THR A 230 -11.57 -5.37 15.27
N LEU A 231 -10.76 -5.09 14.26
CA LEU A 231 -10.92 -5.67 12.91
C LEU A 231 -10.81 -7.20 12.92
N ILE A 232 -9.90 -7.76 13.71
CA ILE A 232 -9.66 -9.20 13.85
C ILE A 232 -9.71 -9.57 15.34
N PRO A 233 -10.89 -9.93 15.88
CA PRO A 233 -11.08 -10.11 17.33
C PRO A 233 -10.16 -11.14 17.98
N ASN A 234 -9.78 -12.19 17.25
CA ASN A 234 -8.97 -13.30 17.75
C ASN A 234 -7.46 -13.13 17.49
N ALA A 235 -7.03 -11.98 16.97
CA ALA A 235 -5.62 -11.67 16.78
C ALA A 235 -5.13 -10.68 17.87
N PRO A 236 -3.82 -10.71 18.22
CA PRO A 236 -3.25 -9.70 19.12
C PRO A 236 -3.55 -8.27 18.67
N GLY A 237 -3.82 -7.36 19.61
CA GLY A 237 -4.21 -5.97 19.31
C GLY A 237 -3.13 -5.18 18.54
N ASN A 238 -1.87 -5.55 18.66
CA ASN A 238 -0.75 -4.92 17.94
C ASN A 238 -0.47 -5.55 16.56
N THR A 239 -1.39 -6.37 16.05
CA THR A 239 -1.27 -6.98 14.71
C THR A 239 -1.53 -5.92 13.63
N TRP A 240 -0.67 -5.86 12.64
CA TRP A 240 -0.89 -5.12 11.40
C TRP A 240 -0.81 -6.07 10.21
N CYS A 241 -1.62 -5.82 9.20
CA CYS A 241 -1.90 -6.77 8.13
C CYS A 241 -1.76 -6.13 6.74
N ALA A 242 -1.25 -6.94 5.82
CA ALA A 242 -1.31 -6.71 4.38
C ALA A 242 -2.47 -7.55 3.82
N LEU A 243 -3.64 -6.95 3.61
CA LEU A 243 -4.87 -7.63 3.18
C LEU A 243 -5.34 -7.15 1.81
#